data_42521f6be87a6689e034d4e056140656
#
_entry.id   42521f6be87a6689e034d4e056140656
#
_cell.length_a   1.000
_cell.length_b   1.000
_cell.length_c   1.000
_cell.angle_alpha   90.00
_cell.angle_beta   90.00
_cell.angle_gamma   90.00
#
_symmetry.space_group_name_H-M   'P 1'
#
loop_
_entity.id
_entity.type
_entity.pdbx_description
1 polymer ?
#
loop_
_entity_poly.entity_id
_entity_poly.type
_entity_poly.pdbx_seq_one_letter_code
_entity_poly.pdbx_strand_id
1 'polypeptide(L)'
;APAPFCSECNIEYHVDKNGGKCPTCDAALENRQAKMSKSLGNTVSPGSMVEEYGADTVRLFILYGANPEAGMDWSDNAIISNHKQMQSIIDAFESSRSFIDEPSEIDSWLLSKMRLNHLRWESAMENVSLREGVMISHFEMLSDWQWYRRRGGSNRKSAELFFRHWIPMLAPATPHIAEEFWSKIGNQEMVSEYIINSVSELEDEIIHIAKEEYLRDLIDSSRNVKGLAMRHSKVDISK
;
A
#
# COMPACT_ATOMS: atom_id res chain seq x y z
N ALA A 1 -8.36 -5.90 -18.71
CA ALA A 1 -7.78 -7.25 -18.69
C ALA A 1 -7.40 -7.66 -20.12
N PRO A 2 -6.46 -8.57 -20.34
CA PRO A 2 -6.04 -8.97 -21.67
C PRO A 2 -7.15 -9.72 -22.42
N ALA A 3 -7.20 -9.53 -23.76
CA ALA A 3 -8.04 -10.30 -24.68
C ALA A 3 -7.25 -10.57 -25.97
N PRO A 4 -7.54 -11.69 -26.67
CA PRO A 4 -6.95 -11.99 -27.97
C PRO A 4 -7.37 -10.94 -28.99
N PHE A 5 -6.41 -10.43 -29.76
CA PHE A 5 -6.59 -9.38 -30.75
C PHE A 5 -5.93 -9.76 -32.07
N CYS A 6 -6.61 -9.51 -33.18
CA CYS A 6 -6.04 -9.62 -34.50
C CYS A 6 -5.62 -8.24 -35.02
N SER A 7 -4.33 -8.04 -35.25
CA SER A 7 -3.78 -6.77 -35.79
C SER A 7 -4.20 -6.50 -37.22
N GLU A 8 -4.37 -7.55 -38.05
CA GLU A 8 -4.77 -7.44 -39.47
C GLU A 8 -6.24 -7.05 -39.65
N CYS A 9 -7.10 -7.64 -38.81
CA CYS A 9 -8.56 -7.37 -38.91
C CYS A 9 -9.01 -6.27 -37.95
N ASN A 10 -8.17 -5.86 -36.99
CA ASN A 10 -8.49 -4.93 -35.92
C ASN A 10 -9.70 -5.38 -35.07
N ILE A 11 -9.78 -6.68 -34.72
CA ILE A 11 -10.89 -7.31 -33.99
C ILE A 11 -10.36 -7.96 -32.70
N GLU A 12 -11.07 -7.73 -31.58
CA GLU A 12 -10.91 -8.43 -30.31
C GLU A 12 -11.78 -9.71 -30.29
N TYR A 13 -11.23 -10.76 -29.70
CA TYR A 13 -11.89 -12.05 -29.59
C TYR A 13 -12.06 -12.49 -28.14
N HIS A 14 -12.97 -13.46 -27.92
CA HIS A 14 -13.16 -14.08 -26.60
C HIS A 14 -11.86 -14.75 -26.11
N VAL A 15 -11.61 -14.73 -24.79
CA VAL A 15 -10.38 -15.26 -24.20
C VAL A 15 -10.11 -16.74 -24.50
N ASP A 16 -11.14 -17.53 -24.83
CA ASP A 16 -11.00 -18.92 -25.27
C ASP A 16 -10.19 -19.06 -26.58
N LYS A 17 -10.01 -17.96 -27.33
CA LYS A 17 -9.18 -17.91 -28.55
C LYS A 17 -7.72 -17.60 -28.27
N ASN A 18 -7.33 -17.48 -27.01
CA ASN A 18 -5.94 -17.17 -26.64
C ASN A 18 -4.96 -18.20 -27.24
N GLY A 19 -3.91 -17.70 -27.91
CA GLY A 19 -2.94 -18.53 -28.62
C GLY A 19 -3.42 -19.16 -29.91
N GLY A 20 -4.63 -18.81 -30.37
CA GLY A 20 -5.22 -19.30 -31.61
C GLY A 20 -4.89 -18.45 -32.83
N LYS A 21 -5.56 -18.79 -33.93
CA LYS A 21 -5.51 -18.01 -35.18
C LYS A 21 -6.81 -17.23 -35.38
N CYS A 22 -6.70 -16.10 -36.07
CA CYS A 22 -7.83 -15.28 -36.44
C CYS A 22 -8.83 -16.07 -37.35
N PRO A 23 -10.09 -16.19 -36.99
CA PRO A 23 -11.05 -16.89 -37.82
C PRO A 23 -11.31 -16.24 -39.20
N THR A 24 -10.94 -14.96 -39.35
CA THR A 24 -11.16 -14.18 -40.56
C THR A 24 -9.98 -14.19 -41.54
N CYS A 25 -8.73 -14.07 -41.02
CA CYS A 25 -7.56 -13.91 -41.90
C CYS A 25 -6.44 -14.93 -41.60
N ASP A 26 -6.65 -15.87 -40.70
CA ASP A 26 -5.68 -16.91 -40.27
C ASP A 26 -4.38 -16.37 -39.63
N ALA A 27 -4.26 -15.05 -39.39
CA ALA A 27 -3.13 -14.44 -38.69
C ALA A 27 -3.07 -14.89 -37.21
N ALA A 28 -1.89 -14.92 -36.64
CA ALA A 28 -1.72 -15.23 -35.21
C ALA A 28 -2.42 -14.15 -34.34
N LEU A 29 -3.11 -14.57 -33.30
CA LEU A 29 -3.72 -13.65 -32.33
C LEU A 29 -2.69 -13.23 -31.28
N GLU A 30 -2.68 -11.94 -30.98
CA GLU A 30 -1.86 -11.33 -29.94
C GLU A 30 -2.71 -11.00 -28.72
N ASN A 31 -2.16 -11.03 -27.51
CA ASN A 31 -2.85 -10.56 -26.31
C ASN A 31 -2.71 -9.04 -26.22
N ARG A 32 -3.85 -8.33 -26.20
CA ARG A 32 -3.93 -6.88 -26.03
C ARG A 32 -4.78 -6.53 -24.84
N GLN A 33 -4.44 -5.44 -24.12
CA GLN A 33 -5.30 -4.89 -23.09
C GLN A 33 -6.60 -4.38 -23.71
N ALA A 34 -7.73 -4.94 -23.24
CA ALA A 34 -9.05 -4.62 -23.69
C ALA A 34 -9.94 -4.23 -22.50
N LYS A 35 -11.01 -3.47 -22.79
CA LYS A 35 -12.04 -3.19 -21.79
C LYS A 35 -12.65 -4.51 -21.31
N MET A 36 -12.79 -4.68 -19.99
CA MET A 36 -13.48 -5.85 -19.44
C MET A 36 -14.93 -5.92 -19.94
N SER A 37 -15.28 -7.04 -20.54
CA SER A 37 -16.65 -7.31 -20.96
C SER A 37 -16.98 -8.79 -20.89
N LYS A 38 -18.24 -9.11 -20.61
CA LYS A 38 -18.72 -10.49 -20.58
C LYS A 38 -18.61 -11.15 -21.96
N SER A 39 -18.77 -10.38 -23.04
CA SER A 39 -18.69 -10.88 -24.42
C SER A 39 -17.27 -11.28 -24.82
N LEU A 40 -16.24 -10.70 -24.20
CA LEU A 40 -14.83 -11.08 -24.38
C LEU A 40 -14.37 -12.15 -23.38
N GLY A 41 -15.16 -12.43 -22.34
CA GLY A 41 -14.81 -13.39 -21.29
C GLY A 41 -13.63 -12.95 -20.41
N ASN A 42 -13.17 -11.70 -20.53
CA ASN A 42 -12.01 -11.16 -19.82
C ASN A 42 -12.39 -10.43 -18.52
N THR A 43 -13.57 -10.73 -17.98
CA THR A 43 -14.01 -10.16 -16.69
C THR A 43 -13.44 -10.95 -15.52
N VAL A 44 -13.04 -10.23 -14.48
CA VAL A 44 -12.67 -10.81 -13.20
C VAL A 44 -13.86 -10.73 -12.25
N SER A 45 -14.20 -11.85 -11.61
CA SER A 45 -15.30 -11.88 -10.63
C SER A 45 -14.85 -11.28 -9.30
N PRO A 46 -15.51 -10.21 -8.82
CA PRO A 46 -15.19 -9.68 -7.48
C PRO A 46 -15.39 -10.72 -6.36
N GLY A 47 -16.39 -11.61 -6.51
CA GLY A 47 -16.68 -12.65 -5.52
C GLY A 47 -15.50 -13.61 -5.33
N SER A 48 -14.92 -14.14 -6.43
CA SER A 48 -13.77 -15.04 -6.33
C SER A 48 -12.54 -14.35 -5.73
N MET A 49 -12.34 -13.06 -6.04
CA MET A 49 -11.24 -12.29 -5.45
C MET A 49 -11.42 -12.05 -3.95
N VAL A 50 -12.66 -11.80 -3.52
CA VAL A 50 -12.97 -11.66 -2.09
C VAL A 50 -12.80 -13.00 -1.35
N GLU A 51 -13.17 -14.12 -1.96
CA GLU A 51 -12.94 -15.46 -1.37
C GLU A 51 -11.45 -15.78 -1.24
N GLU A 52 -10.61 -15.36 -2.19
CA GLU A 52 -9.19 -15.67 -2.22
C GLU A 52 -8.34 -14.70 -1.38
N TYR A 53 -8.60 -13.38 -1.48
CA TYR A 53 -7.75 -12.35 -0.90
C TYR A 53 -8.39 -11.57 0.26
N GLY A 54 -9.69 -11.74 0.49
CA GLY A 54 -10.47 -10.96 1.44
C GLY A 54 -10.97 -9.62 0.89
N ALA A 55 -12.09 -9.14 1.44
CA ALA A 55 -12.76 -7.92 0.97
C ALA A 55 -11.87 -6.68 1.07
N ASP A 56 -11.14 -6.51 2.17
CA ASP A 56 -10.27 -5.36 2.40
C ASP A 56 -9.12 -5.28 1.41
N THR A 57 -8.51 -6.43 1.03
CA THR A 57 -7.47 -6.47 0.00
C THR A 57 -8.01 -6.04 -1.36
N VAL A 58 -9.21 -6.51 -1.73
CA VAL A 58 -9.84 -6.13 -3.00
C VAL A 58 -10.17 -4.64 -3.03
N ARG A 59 -10.70 -4.09 -1.92
CA ARG A 59 -10.98 -2.65 -1.78
C ARG A 59 -9.70 -1.83 -1.90
N LEU A 60 -8.65 -2.22 -1.19
CA LEU A 60 -7.34 -1.57 -1.25
C LEU A 60 -6.79 -1.56 -2.67
N PHE A 61 -6.84 -2.70 -3.36
CA PHE A 61 -6.40 -2.84 -4.74
C PHE A 61 -7.13 -1.88 -5.68
N ILE A 62 -8.45 -1.77 -5.57
CA ILE A 62 -9.26 -0.89 -6.42
C ILE A 62 -8.97 0.58 -6.12
N LEU A 63 -8.95 0.98 -4.86
CA LEU A 63 -8.77 2.37 -4.44
C LEU A 63 -7.35 2.89 -4.70
N TYR A 64 -6.35 2.01 -4.63
CA TYR A 64 -4.95 2.35 -4.89
C TYR A 64 -4.56 2.24 -6.37
N GLY A 65 -5.21 1.36 -7.13
CA GLY A 65 -4.80 0.97 -8.49
C GLY A 65 -4.83 2.10 -9.51
N ALA A 66 -5.82 2.98 -9.44
CA ALA A 66 -5.90 4.16 -10.32
C ALA A 66 -6.76 5.27 -9.69
N ASN A 67 -6.57 6.50 -10.18
CA ASN A 67 -7.53 7.56 -9.90
C ASN A 67 -8.87 7.25 -10.59
N PRO A 68 -10.02 7.68 -10.03
CA PRO A 68 -11.35 7.40 -10.59
C PRO A 68 -11.52 7.79 -12.06
N GLU A 69 -10.80 8.81 -12.51
CA GLU A 69 -10.84 9.35 -13.88
C GLU A 69 -9.95 8.57 -14.85
N ALA A 70 -9.01 7.77 -14.34
CA ALA A 70 -8.10 6.97 -15.16
C ALA A 70 -8.63 5.53 -15.30
N GLY A 71 -8.38 4.94 -16.47
CA GLY A 71 -8.60 3.50 -16.64
C GLY A 71 -7.65 2.70 -15.76
N MET A 72 -8.16 1.62 -15.15
CA MET A 72 -7.34 0.71 -14.35
C MET A 72 -7.11 -0.60 -15.13
N ASP A 73 -5.85 -0.96 -15.28
CA ASP A 73 -5.49 -2.28 -15.80
C ASP A 73 -5.51 -3.33 -14.67
N TRP A 74 -6.20 -4.43 -14.93
CA TRP A 74 -6.18 -5.57 -14.02
C TRP A 74 -4.80 -6.23 -14.01
N SER A 75 -4.27 -6.49 -12.81
CA SER A 75 -3.00 -7.19 -12.61
C SER A 75 -3.07 -8.09 -11.39
N ASP A 76 -2.91 -9.40 -11.62
CA ASP A 76 -2.86 -10.40 -10.54
C ASP A 76 -1.66 -10.14 -9.60
N ASN A 77 -0.52 -9.70 -10.15
CA ASN A 77 0.63 -9.34 -9.32
C ASN A 77 0.34 -8.13 -8.41
N ALA A 78 -0.48 -7.20 -8.84
CA ALA A 78 -0.82 -6.04 -8.04
C ALA A 78 -1.73 -6.41 -6.87
N ILE A 79 -2.74 -7.27 -7.06
CA ILE A 79 -3.59 -7.71 -5.94
C ILE A 79 -2.81 -8.55 -4.92
N ILE A 80 -1.91 -9.43 -5.38
CA ILE A 80 -1.00 -10.19 -4.51
C ILE A 80 -0.10 -9.24 -3.68
N SER A 81 0.40 -8.16 -4.31
CA SER A 81 1.21 -7.16 -3.62
C SER A 81 0.42 -6.41 -2.56
N ASN A 82 -0.84 -6.05 -2.84
CA ASN A 82 -1.73 -5.43 -1.87
C ASN A 82 -2.09 -6.39 -0.72
N HIS A 83 -2.26 -7.69 -1.00
CA HIS A 83 -2.48 -8.69 0.04
C HIS A 83 -1.27 -8.80 0.99
N LYS A 84 -0.05 -8.81 0.45
CA LYS A 84 1.18 -8.77 1.27
C LYS A 84 1.30 -7.46 2.07
N GLN A 85 0.88 -6.34 1.50
CA GLN A 85 0.84 -5.07 2.21
C GLN A 85 -0.10 -5.13 3.42
N MET A 86 -1.31 -5.69 3.25
CA MET A 86 -2.24 -5.91 4.35
C MET A 86 -1.65 -6.81 5.43
N GLN A 87 -1.00 -7.91 5.04
CA GLN A 87 -0.33 -8.80 6.00
C GLN A 87 0.76 -8.06 6.79
N SER A 88 1.54 -7.19 6.13
CA SER A 88 2.57 -6.39 6.79
C SER A 88 1.98 -5.37 7.79
N ILE A 89 0.79 -4.83 7.53
CA ILE A 89 0.07 -3.96 8.47
C ILE A 89 -0.39 -4.77 9.70
N ILE A 90 -0.91 -5.98 9.48
CA ILE A 90 -1.30 -6.89 10.56
C ILE A 90 -0.10 -7.22 11.45
N ASP A 91 1.02 -7.61 10.84
CA ASP A 91 2.24 -7.95 11.55
C ASP A 91 2.80 -6.75 12.35
N ALA A 92 2.72 -5.54 11.79
CA ALA A 92 3.10 -4.31 12.47
C ALA A 92 2.26 -4.09 13.73
N PHE A 93 0.94 -4.21 13.62
CA PHE A 93 0.03 -4.06 14.76
C PHE A 93 0.26 -5.14 15.83
N GLU A 94 0.29 -6.41 15.48
CA GLU A 94 0.43 -7.50 16.43
C GLU A 94 1.81 -7.45 17.14
N SER A 95 2.89 -7.13 16.42
CA SER A 95 4.21 -7.01 17.03
C SER A 95 4.31 -5.85 18.02
N SER A 96 3.55 -4.77 17.84
CA SER A 96 3.56 -3.62 18.73
C SER A 96 3.04 -3.93 20.14
N ARG A 97 2.20 -4.94 20.27
CA ARG A 97 1.55 -5.32 21.53
C ARG A 97 2.53 -5.91 22.57
N SER A 98 3.70 -6.34 22.13
CA SER A 98 4.76 -6.87 23.01
C SER A 98 5.75 -5.80 23.49
N PHE A 99 5.53 -4.52 23.18
CA PHE A 99 6.46 -3.44 23.52
C PHE A 99 6.47 -3.12 25.03
N ILE A 100 7.57 -2.58 25.45
CA ILE A 100 7.85 -2.16 26.82
C ILE A 100 7.92 -0.63 26.92
N ASP A 101 7.84 -0.09 28.14
CA ASP A 101 7.91 1.36 28.38
C ASP A 101 9.36 1.84 28.45
N GLU A 102 10.11 1.73 27.34
CA GLU A 102 11.46 2.26 27.20
C GLU A 102 11.48 3.40 26.18
N PRO A 103 11.49 4.68 26.61
CA PRO A 103 11.56 5.81 25.70
C PRO A 103 12.88 5.83 24.92
N SER A 104 12.80 6.25 23.66
CA SER A 104 13.96 6.43 22.78
C SER A 104 13.82 7.71 21.96
N GLU A 105 14.93 8.25 21.43
CA GLU A 105 14.88 9.47 20.61
C GLU A 105 14.03 9.32 19.35
N ILE A 106 13.93 8.10 18.82
CA ILE A 106 13.12 7.83 17.63
C ILE A 106 11.61 7.91 17.89
N ASP A 107 11.16 7.90 19.14
CA ASP A 107 9.74 8.03 19.50
C ASP A 107 9.19 9.39 19.06
N SER A 108 9.91 10.48 19.34
CA SER A 108 9.52 11.83 18.91
C SER A 108 9.40 11.92 17.38
N TRP A 109 10.33 11.31 16.65
CA TRP A 109 10.25 11.23 15.19
C TRP A 109 8.99 10.50 14.71
N LEU A 110 8.67 9.31 15.28
CA LEU A 110 7.50 8.55 14.92
C LEU A 110 6.21 9.38 15.08
N LEU A 111 6.08 10.05 16.22
CA LEU A 111 4.89 10.86 16.53
C LEU A 111 4.80 12.10 15.63
N SER A 112 5.93 12.77 15.35
CA SER A 112 5.97 13.90 14.41
C SER A 112 5.61 13.47 12.98
N LYS A 113 6.11 12.32 12.51
CA LYS A 113 5.74 11.76 11.19
C LYS A 113 4.29 11.36 11.13
N MET A 114 3.78 10.71 12.16
CA MET A 114 2.36 10.36 12.27
C MET A 114 1.49 11.61 12.13
N ARG A 115 1.80 12.70 12.86
CA ARG A 115 1.06 13.94 12.76
C ARG A 115 1.09 14.53 11.35
N LEU A 116 2.26 14.61 10.74
CA LEU A 116 2.42 15.12 9.38
C LEU A 116 1.59 14.31 8.39
N ASN A 117 1.68 12.98 8.47
CA ASN A 117 0.93 12.08 7.58
C ASN A 117 -0.58 12.16 7.84
N HIS A 118 -1.00 12.35 9.10
CA HIS A 118 -2.41 12.56 9.43
C HIS A 118 -2.96 13.82 8.75
N LEU A 119 -2.28 14.97 8.87
CA LEU A 119 -2.70 16.23 8.24
C LEU A 119 -2.76 16.11 6.71
N ARG A 120 -1.78 15.44 6.09
CA ARG A 120 -1.78 15.17 4.65
C ARG A 120 -2.93 14.26 4.24
N TRP A 121 -3.20 13.22 5.03
CA TRP A 121 -4.30 12.30 4.80
C TRP A 121 -5.67 13.01 4.92
N GLU A 122 -5.86 13.81 5.95
CA GLU A 122 -7.07 14.61 6.15
C GLU A 122 -7.33 15.51 4.94
N SER A 123 -6.31 16.27 4.51
CA SER A 123 -6.39 17.10 3.31
C SER A 123 -6.70 16.30 2.04
N ALA A 124 -6.10 15.12 1.86
CA ALA A 124 -6.37 14.25 0.72
C ALA A 124 -7.83 13.75 0.72
N MET A 125 -8.35 13.37 1.90
CA MET A 125 -9.73 12.89 2.05
C MET A 125 -10.75 14.01 1.84
N GLU A 126 -10.52 15.21 2.36
CA GLU A 126 -11.37 16.39 2.12
C GLU A 126 -11.44 16.77 0.63
N ASN A 127 -10.34 16.63 -0.09
CA ASN A 127 -10.27 16.86 -1.54
C ASN A 127 -10.70 15.65 -2.41
N VAL A 128 -11.23 14.59 -1.78
CA VAL A 128 -11.65 13.35 -2.46
C VAL A 128 -10.50 12.70 -3.26
N SER A 129 -9.25 12.95 -2.87
CA SER A 129 -8.05 12.33 -3.45
C SER A 129 -7.83 10.94 -2.85
N LEU A 130 -8.76 10.02 -3.10
CA LEU A 130 -8.81 8.70 -2.43
C LEU A 130 -7.53 7.89 -2.57
N ARG A 131 -6.93 7.89 -3.76
CA ARG A 131 -5.66 7.18 -4.00
C ARG A 131 -4.52 7.72 -3.14
N GLU A 132 -4.43 9.04 -2.98
CA GLU A 132 -3.44 9.68 -2.12
C GLU A 132 -3.69 9.36 -0.64
N GLY A 133 -4.94 9.47 -0.19
CA GLY A 133 -5.32 9.08 1.16
C GLY A 133 -4.96 7.63 1.48
N VAL A 134 -5.20 6.71 0.54
CA VAL A 134 -4.81 5.29 0.66
C VAL A 134 -3.28 5.12 0.65
N MET A 135 -2.57 5.85 -0.20
CA MET A 135 -1.10 5.81 -0.23
C MET A 135 -0.52 6.20 1.13
N ILE A 136 -1.01 7.27 1.72
CA ILE A 136 -0.54 7.73 3.04
C ILE A 136 -0.88 6.68 4.11
N SER A 137 -2.15 6.26 4.21
CA SER A 137 -2.61 5.40 5.30
C SER A 137 -2.08 3.97 5.22
N HIS A 138 -1.88 3.38 4.03
CA HIS A 138 -1.51 1.97 3.89
C HIS A 138 -0.03 1.75 3.54
N PHE A 139 0.65 2.74 2.97
CA PHE A 139 2.03 2.57 2.54
C PHE A 139 3.01 3.46 3.32
N GLU A 140 2.76 4.77 3.41
CA GLU A 140 3.68 5.68 4.09
C GLU A 140 3.69 5.43 5.60
N MET A 141 2.53 5.30 6.25
CA MET A 141 2.44 4.99 7.68
C MET A 141 3.14 3.67 8.03
N LEU A 142 2.96 2.62 7.20
CA LEU A 142 3.68 1.36 7.42
C LEU A 142 5.19 1.53 7.22
N SER A 143 5.62 2.28 6.21
CA SER A 143 7.04 2.56 5.97
C SER A 143 7.69 3.28 7.15
N ASP A 144 6.99 4.26 7.74
CA ASP A 144 7.46 4.98 8.92
C ASP A 144 7.50 4.08 10.15
N TRP A 145 6.50 3.23 10.36
CA TRP A 145 6.53 2.21 11.39
C TRP A 145 7.71 1.25 11.24
N GLN A 146 7.96 0.74 10.03
CA GLN A 146 9.08 -0.15 9.75
C GLN A 146 10.44 0.55 9.97
N TRP A 147 10.54 1.84 9.65
CA TRP A 147 11.72 2.63 9.95
C TRP A 147 11.92 2.77 11.46
N TYR A 148 10.89 3.14 12.20
CA TYR A 148 10.90 3.21 13.66
C TYR A 148 11.43 1.91 14.27
N ARG A 149 10.92 0.76 13.83
CA ARG A 149 11.40 -0.55 14.28
C ARG A 149 12.84 -0.83 13.91
N ARG A 150 13.27 -0.48 12.72
CA ARG A 150 14.67 -0.62 12.26
C ARG A 150 15.63 0.22 13.11
N ARG A 151 15.19 1.36 13.59
CA ARG A 151 15.94 2.25 14.46
C ARG A 151 15.94 1.83 15.95
N GLY A 152 15.33 0.69 16.26
CA GLY A 152 15.25 0.13 17.61
C GLY A 152 14.08 0.63 18.45
N GLY A 153 13.13 1.36 17.84
CA GLY A 153 11.93 1.82 18.53
C GLY A 153 11.08 0.66 19.06
N SER A 154 10.70 0.72 20.32
CA SER A 154 9.91 -0.33 21.01
C SER A 154 9.10 0.23 22.19
N ASN A 155 8.88 1.54 22.25
CA ASN A 155 8.13 2.18 23.31
C ASN A 155 6.63 1.90 23.16
N ARG A 156 6.02 1.31 24.20
CA ARG A 156 4.59 0.98 24.22
C ARG A 156 3.71 2.20 24.06
N LYS A 157 3.98 3.28 24.79
CA LYS A 157 3.13 4.49 24.74
C LYS A 157 3.14 5.14 23.36
N SER A 158 4.31 5.23 22.75
CA SER A 158 4.45 5.77 21.41
C SER A 158 3.74 4.89 20.36
N ALA A 159 3.83 3.57 20.51
CA ALA A 159 3.12 2.62 19.65
C ALA A 159 1.60 2.72 19.82
N GLU A 160 1.11 2.75 21.05
CA GLU A 160 -0.33 2.89 21.34
C GLU A 160 -0.90 4.19 20.74
N LEU A 161 -0.18 5.31 20.91
CA LEU A 161 -0.59 6.60 20.33
C LEU A 161 -0.56 6.55 18.81
N PHE A 162 0.50 5.99 18.21
CA PHE A 162 0.63 5.82 16.77
C PHE A 162 -0.52 5.00 16.18
N PHE A 163 -0.83 3.82 16.73
CA PHE A 163 -1.91 2.98 16.24
C PHE A 163 -3.29 3.57 16.51
N ARG A 164 -3.50 4.27 17.61
CA ARG A 164 -4.76 4.98 17.87
C ARG A 164 -5.09 6.01 16.79
N HIS A 165 -4.08 6.66 16.20
CA HIS A 165 -4.26 7.59 15.09
C HIS A 165 -4.26 6.89 13.73
N TRP A 166 -3.47 5.83 13.58
CA TRP A 166 -3.36 5.15 12.28
C TRP A 166 -4.58 4.30 11.93
N ILE A 167 -5.16 3.59 12.88
CA ILE A 167 -6.30 2.69 12.64
C ILE A 167 -7.49 3.41 11.99
N PRO A 168 -7.95 4.58 12.46
CA PRO A 168 -9.05 5.31 11.81
C PRO A 168 -8.73 5.72 10.37
N MET A 169 -7.46 6.00 10.04
CA MET A 169 -7.05 6.32 8.68
C MET A 169 -7.14 5.11 7.72
N LEU A 170 -7.08 3.88 8.23
CA LEU A 170 -7.26 2.67 7.45
C LEU A 170 -8.74 2.41 7.08
N ALA A 171 -9.67 2.81 7.95
CA ALA A 171 -11.08 2.45 7.87
C ALA A 171 -11.78 2.76 6.53
N PRO A 172 -11.54 3.90 5.85
CA PRO A 172 -12.18 4.18 4.57
C PRO A 172 -11.89 3.15 3.48
N ALA A 173 -10.69 2.58 3.46
CA ALA A 173 -10.30 1.59 2.47
C ALA A 173 -10.44 0.15 2.98
N THR A 174 -10.04 -0.13 4.21
CA THR A 174 -9.97 -1.47 4.81
C THR A 174 -10.74 -1.52 6.15
N PRO A 175 -12.08 -1.41 6.11
CA PRO A 175 -12.90 -1.27 7.31
C PRO A 175 -12.85 -2.48 8.24
N HIS A 176 -12.80 -3.72 7.72
CA HIS A 176 -12.86 -4.91 8.57
C HIS A 176 -11.63 -5.04 9.46
N ILE A 177 -10.43 -4.81 8.90
CA ILE A 177 -9.21 -4.87 9.69
C ILE A 177 -9.09 -3.68 10.64
N ALA A 178 -9.56 -2.50 10.24
CA ALA A 178 -9.59 -1.33 11.09
C ALA A 178 -10.49 -1.54 12.31
N GLU A 179 -11.71 -2.10 12.13
CA GLU A 179 -12.62 -2.43 13.22
C GLU A 179 -12.02 -3.49 14.16
N GLU A 180 -11.38 -4.53 13.62
CA GLU A 180 -10.72 -5.54 14.43
C GLU A 180 -9.60 -4.96 15.29
N PHE A 181 -8.74 -4.11 14.71
CA PHE A 181 -7.67 -3.45 15.46
C PHE A 181 -8.22 -2.48 16.50
N TRP A 182 -9.27 -1.73 16.14
CA TRP A 182 -9.92 -0.77 17.02
C TRP A 182 -10.52 -1.44 18.26
N SER A 183 -11.16 -2.58 18.08
CA SER A 183 -11.64 -3.43 19.17
C SER A 183 -10.50 -3.97 20.03
N LYS A 184 -9.40 -4.44 19.40
CA LYS A 184 -8.23 -5.01 20.09
C LYS A 184 -7.48 -3.99 20.97
N ILE A 185 -7.55 -2.69 20.67
CA ILE A 185 -7.00 -1.63 21.54
C ILE A 185 -7.99 -1.16 22.62
N GLY A 186 -9.13 -1.82 22.76
CA GLY A 186 -10.06 -1.67 23.87
C GLY A 186 -11.24 -0.71 23.62
N ASN A 187 -11.44 -0.25 22.39
CA ASN A 187 -12.60 0.57 22.05
C ASN A 187 -13.85 -0.32 21.86
N GLN A 188 -15.00 0.16 22.33
CA GLN A 188 -16.28 -0.54 22.21
C GLN A 188 -17.16 -0.02 21.07
N GLU A 189 -16.94 1.22 20.66
CA GLU A 189 -17.61 1.86 19.53
C GLU A 189 -16.93 1.45 18.22
N MET A 190 -17.66 1.53 17.11
CA MET A 190 -17.08 1.25 15.79
C MET A 190 -16.11 2.35 15.39
N VAL A 191 -15.02 1.99 14.72
CA VAL A 191 -14.04 2.96 14.22
C VAL A 191 -14.67 3.91 13.20
N SER A 192 -15.67 3.45 12.46
CA SER A 192 -16.46 4.26 11.51
C SER A 192 -17.27 5.38 12.15
N GLU A 193 -17.56 5.29 13.44
CA GLU A 193 -18.26 6.31 14.24
C GLU A 193 -17.30 7.24 14.98
N TYR A 194 -16.01 6.89 14.99
CA TYR A 194 -14.98 7.67 15.67
C TYR A 194 -14.65 8.95 14.90
N ILE A 195 -14.85 10.09 15.57
CA ILE A 195 -14.44 11.39 15.06
C ILE A 195 -12.95 11.55 15.35
N ILE A 196 -12.15 11.57 14.30
CA ILE A 196 -10.73 11.82 14.43
C ILE A 196 -10.52 13.25 14.90
N ASN A 197 -10.14 13.41 16.19
CA ASN A 197 -9.83 14.72 16.72
C ASN A 197 -8.54 15.26 16.10
N SER A 198 -8.47 16.58 15.95
CA SER A 198 -7.28 17.22 15.38
C SER A 198 -6.02 16.84 16.15
N VAL A 199 -4.95 16.61 15.45
CA VAL A 199 -3.63 16.24 16.00
C VAL A 199 -2.89 17.42 16.63
N SER A 200 -3.58 18.49 16.97
CA SER A 200 -3.01 19.74 17.52
C SER A 200 -2.25 19.57 18.85
N GLU A 201 -2.49 18.46 19.56
CA GLU A 201 -1.85 18.17 20.83
C GLU A 201 -0.46 17.52 20.70
N LEU A 202 -0.05 17.11 19.49
CA LEU A 202 1.27 16.52 19.26
C LEU A 202 2.27 17.63 18.91
N GLU A 203 3.39 17.65 19.62
CA GLU A 203 4.49 18.59 19.37
C GLU A 203 5.02 18.43 17.95
N ASP A 204 5.04 19.52 17.20
CA ASP A 204 5.47 19.57 15.80
C ASP A 204 6.96 19.88 15.74
N GLU A 205 7.79 18.91 16.12
CA GLU A 205 9.23 19.06 16.05
C GLU A 205 9.79 18.64 14.69
N ILE A 206 9.69 19.54 13.70
CA ILE A 206 10.26 19.37 12.35
C ILE A 206 11.73 18.90 12.41
N ILE A 207 12.46 19.26 13.47
CA ILE A 207 13.86 18.88 13.64
C ILE A 207 14.04 17.35 13.76
N HIS A 208 13.10 16.63 14.39
CA HIS A 208 13.16 15.17 14.49
C HIS A 208 12.96 14.53 13.11
N ILE A 209 12.05 15.06 12.31
CA ILE A 209 11.82 14.60 10.94
C ILE A 209 13.08 14.82 10.11
N ALA A 210 13.63 16.03 10.11
CA ALA A 210 14.82 16.37 9.32
C ALA A 210 16.05 15.53 9.69
N LYS A 211 16.29 15.25 10.96
CA LYS A 211 17.39 14.39 11.41
C LYS A 211 17.28 12.97 10.86
N GLU A 212 16.11 12.36 10.94
CA GLU A 212 15.93 10.98 10.48
C GLU A 212 15.86 10.87 8.95
N GLU A 213 15.32 11.87 8.24
CA GLU A 213 15.38 11.92 6.79
C GLU A 213 16.82 12.02 6.30
N TYR A 214 17.65 12.86 6.91
CA TYR A 214 19.07 12.93 6.59
C TYR A 214 19.79 11.59 6.81
N LEU A 215 19.49 10.87 7.89
CA LEU A 215 20.03 9.54 8.14
C LEU A 215 19.55 8.51 7.11
N ARG A 216 18.30 8.55 6.71
CA ARG A 216 17.76 7.68 5.62
C ARG A 216 18.52 7.90 4.33
N ASP A 217 18.69 9.15 3.94
CA ASP A 217 19.42 9.52 2.71
C ASP A 217 20.89 9.09 2.75
N LEU A 218 21.57 9.23 3.90
CA LEU A 218 22.93 8.73 4.09
C LEU A 218 23.02 7.22 3.95
N ILE A 219 22.11 6.48 4.57
CA ILE A 219 22.06 5.02 4.49
C ILE A 219 21.81 4.55 3.06
N ASP A 220 20.87 5.16 2.35
CA ASP A 220 20.53 4.80 0.99
C ASP A 220 21.65 5.17 0.00
N SER A 221 22.28 6.33 0.19
CA SER A 221 23.49 6.72 -0.56
C SER A 221 24.64 5.74 -0.35
N SER A 222 24.87 5.32 0.89
CA SER A 222 25.91 4.33 1.23
C SER A 222 25.65 2.97 0.59
N ARG A 223 24.38 2.53 0.56
CA ARG A 223 23.97 1.28 -0.10
C ARG A 223 24.18 1.35 -1.62
N ASN A 224 23.84 2.48 -2.22
CA ASN A 224 24.04 2.70 -3.66
C ASN A 224 25.52 2.66 -4.02
N VAL A 225 26.40 3.34 -3.27
CA VAL A 225 27.85 3.30 -3.47
C VAL A 225 28.38 1.88 -3.31
N LYS A 226 27.97 1.14 -2.26
CA LYS A 226 28.36 -0.26 -2.07
C LYS A 226 27.88 -1.15 -3.22
N GLY A 227 26.66 -0.94 -3.71
CA GLY A 227 26.11 -1.67 -4.88
C GLY A 227 26.90 -1.41 -6.16
N LEU A 228 27.31 -0.17 -6.40
CA LEU A 228 28.17 0.21 -7.52
C LEU A 228 29.56 -0.41 -7.39
N ALA A 229 30.20 -0.32 -6.24
CA ALA A 229 31.52 -0.92 -5.99
C ALA A 229 31.51 -2.43 -6.20
N MET A 230 30.46 -3.14 -5.75
CA MET A 230 30.30 -4.59 -5.98
C MET A 230 30.10 -4.95 -7.46
N ARG A 231 29.45 -4.12 -8.24
CA ARG A 231 29.30 -4.33 -9.69
C ARG A 231 30.64 -4.15 -10.42
N HIS A 232 31.40 -3.14 -10.06
CA HIS A 232 32.74 -2.89 -10.65
C HIS A 232 33.74 -3.98 -10.28
N SER A 233 33.74 -4.48 -9.03
CA SER A 233 34.63 -5.57 -8.64
C SER A 233 34.33 -6.91 -9.33
N LYS A 234 33.08 -7.16 -9.75
CA LYS A 234 32.71 -8.35 -10.54
C LYS A 234 33.15 -8.27 -12.01
N VAL A 235 33.35 -7.07 -12.55
CA VAL A 235 33.82 -6.87 -13.93
C VAL A 235 35.32 -7.12 -14.04
N ASP A 236 36.11 -6.90 -12.98
CA ASP A 236 37.57 -7.09 -12.98
C ASP A 236 38.01 -8.55 -12.80
N ILE A 237 37.11 -9.46 -12.38
CA ILE A 237 37.45 -10.89 -12.19
C ILE A 237 37.24 -11.70 -13.49
N SER A 238 36.71 -11.10 -14.54
CA SER A 238 36.44 -11.74 -15.84
C SER A 238 37.43 -11.32 -16.95
N LYS A 239 38.54 -10.68 -16.63
CA LYS A 239 39.69 -10.43 -17.47
C LYS A 239 40.93 -11.15 -16.90
#